data_c8d85358a33ea935855246713eb02c17
#
_entry.id   c8d85358a33ea935855246713eb02c17
#
_cell.length_a   1.000
_cell.length_b   1.000
_cell.length_c   1.000
_cell.angle_alpha   90.00
_cell.angle_beta   90.00
_cell.angle_gamma   90.00
#
_symmetry.space_group_name_H-M   'P 1'
#
loop_
_entity.id
_entity.type
_entity.pdbx_description
1 polymer ?
#
loop_
_entity_poly.entity_id
_entity_poly.type
_entity_poly.pdbx_seq_one_letter_code
_entity_poly.pdbx_strand_id
1 'polypeptide(L)'
;MKYLSREGLLYFWKSIKVRFKAIEDQLPSTISGVWQNPATGSMELWSKDLNTVVTSGFYNAITCRNAKYSYGTLIVIGYYLAGYCTQIQTDVTSGAVAVRQQINYNWSAWKVINMS
;
A
#
# COMPACT_ATOMS: atom_id res chain seq x y z
N MET A 1 -26.58 1.28 -38.19
CA MET A 1 -25.88 0.76 -37.02
C MET A 1 -26.16 -0.72 -36.86
N LYS A 2 -25.15 -1.51 -36.79
CA LYS A 2 -25.31 -2.95 -36.59
C LYS A 2 -25.22 -3.26 -35.11
N TYR A 3 -26.16 -4.04 -34.63
CA TYR A 3 -26.15 -4.51 -33.25
C TYR A 3 -25.09 -5.63 -33.12
N LEU A 4 -24.39 -5.62 -32.00
CA LEU A 4 -23.51 -6.74 -31.67
C LEU A 4 -24.32 -7.99 -31.49
N SER A 5 -23.90 -9.10 -32.10
CA SER A 5 -24.47 -10.41 -31.84
C SER A 5 -24.20 -10.80 -30.38
N ARG A 6 -24.93 -11.79 -29.89
CA ARG A 6 -24.68 -12.34 -28.55
C ARG A 6 -23.23 -12.85 -28.42
N GLU A 7 -22.75 -13.53 -29.44
CA GLU A 7 -21.38 -14.04 -29.49
C GLU A 7 -20.35 -12.90 -29.52
N GLY A 8 -20.61 -11.84 -30.29
CA GLY A 8 -19.73 -10.68 -30.34
C GLY A 8 -19.67 -9.95 -29.02
N LEU A 9 -20.79 -9.85 -28.30
CA LEU A 9 -20.84 -9.25 -26.98
C LEU A 9 -20.08 -10.06 -25.95
N LEU A 10 -20.21 -11.38 -25.96
CA LEU A 10 -19.46 -12.28 -25.09
C LEU A 10 -17.96 -12.22 -25.33
N TYR A 11 -17.56 -12.16 -26.60
CA TYR A 11 -16.17 -11.99 -26.98
C TYR A 11 -15.60 -10.66 -26.44
N PHE A 12 -16.36 -9.60 -26.59
CA PHE A 12 -15.98 -8.27 -26.10
C PHE A 12 -15.76 -8.29 -24.57
N TRP A 13 -16.67 -8.89 -23.81
CA TRP A 13 -16.53 -9.02 -22.37
C TRP A 13 -15.30 -9.85 -21.97
N LYS A 14 -15.06 -10.96 -22.67
CA LYS A 14 -13.86 -11.77 -22.41
C LYS A 14 -12.59 -10.99 -22.67
N SER A 15 -12.55 -10.21 -23.75
CA SER A 15 -11.39 -9.38 -24.09
C SER A 15 -11.13 -8.30 -23.01
N ILE A 16 -12.17 -7.67 -22.49
CA ILE A 16 -12.06 -6.69 -21.42
C ILE A 16 -11.52 -7.35 -20.15
N LYS A 17 -12.06 -8.50 -19.75
CA LYS A 17 -11.61 -9.21 -18.55
C LYS A 17 -10.13 -9.58 -18.63
N VAL A 18 -9.68 -10.07 -19.78
CA VAL A 18 -8.26 -10.42 -20.00
C VAL A 18 -7.39 -9.17 -19.90
N ARG A 19 -7.82 -8.05 -20.47
CA ARG A 19 -7.05 -6.79 -20.39
C ARG A 19 -6.96 -6.25 -18.97
N PHE A 20 -8.04 -6.31 -18.20
CA PHE A 20 -8.03 -5.90 -16.80
C PHE A 20 -7.07 -6.75 -15.98
N LYS A 21 -7.07 -8.05 -16.18
CA LYS A 21 -6.14 -8.95 -15.49
C LYS A 21 -4.69 -8.66 -15.88
N ALA A 22 -4.43 -8.40 -17.16
CA ALA A 22 -3.08 -8.04 -17.61
C ALA A 22 -2.60 -6.73 -16.99
N ILE A 23 -3.48 -5.74 -16.82
CA ILE A 23 -3.15 -4.49 -16.14
C ILE A 23 -2.86 -4.74 -14.65
N GLU A 24 -3.68 -5.53 -13.97
CA GLU A 24 -3.45 -5.91 -12.57
C GLU A 24 -2.11 -6.63 -12.40
N ASP A 25 -1.77 -7.54 -13.31
CA ASP A 25 -0.52 -8.28 -13.27
C ASP A 25 0.70 -7.38 -13.55
N GLN A 26 0.50 -6.27 -14.28
CA GLN A 26 1.55 -5.30 -14.59
C GLN A 26 1.71 -4.22 -13.52
N LEU A 27 0.70 -4.00 -12.69
CA LEU A 27 0.84 -3.08 -11.58
C LEU A 27 1.89 -3.60 -10.61
N PRO A 28 2.86 -2.75 -10.21
CA PRO A 28 3.85 -3.17 -9.24
C PRO A 28 3.16 -3.42 -7.91
N SER A 29 2.68 -4.64 -7.73
CA SER A 29 2.22 -5.12 -6.43
C SER A 29 3.43 -5.69 -5.71
N THR A 30 4.14 -4.85 -5.02
CA THR A 30 5.36 -5.23 -4.31
C THR A 30 5.07 -5.84 -2.95
N ILE A 31 3.82 -5.79 -2.49
CA ILE A 31 3.40 -6.33 -1.20
C ILE A 31 2.27 -7.32 -1.46
N SER A 32 2.58 -8.61 -1.29
CA SER A 32 1.61 -9.68 -1.48
C SER A 32 0.44 -9.54 -0.50
N GLY A 33 -0.78 -9.70 -1.01
CA GLY A 33 -1.99 -9.65 -0.19
C GLY A 33 -2.41 -8.26 0.26
N VAL A 34 -1.85 -7.22 -0.35
CA VAL A 34 -2.28 -5.85 -0.09
C VAL A 34 -3.38 -5.46 -1.06
N TRP A 35 -4.40 -4.85 -0.52
CA TRP A 35 -5.58 -4.42 -1.27
C TRP A 35 -5.71 -2.90 -1.18
N GLN A 36 -5.97 -2.28 -2.32
CA GLN A 36 -6.23 -0.84 -2.37
C GLN A 36 -7.70 -0.56 -2.12
N ASN A 37 -7.98 0.27 -1.11
CA ASN A 37 -9.34 0.67 -0.80
C ASN A 37 -9.80 1.73 -1.82
N PRO A 38 -10.82 1.46 -2.64
CA PRO A 38 -11.26 2.43 -3.66
C PRO A 38 -11.89 3.69 -3.07
N ALA A 39 -12.39 3.64 -1.84
CA ALA A 39 -12.99 4.80 -1.20
C ALA A 39 -11.95 5.81 -0.70
N THR A 40 -10.77 5.35 -0.31
CA THR A 40 -9.71 6.19 0.27
C THR A 40 -8.48 6.30 -0.61
N GLY A 41 -8.31 5.39 -1.56
CA GLY A 41 -7.10 5.26 -2.36
C GLY A 41 -5.92 4.68 -1.60
N SER A 42 -6.08 4.39 -0.31
CA SER A 42 -5.01 3.83 0.52
C SER A 42 -4.94 2.31 0.39
N MET A 43 -3.73 1.78 0.51
CA MET A 43 -3.51 0.34 0.57
C MET A 43 -3.82 -0.17 1.97
N GLU A 44 -4.48 -1.33 2.05
CA GLU A 44 -4.87 -1.92 3.33
C GLU A 44 -3.81 -2.93 3.79
N LEU A 45 -3.25 -2.68 4.98
CA LEU A 45 -2.29 -3.57 5.62
C LEU A 45 -2.91 -4.14 6.90
N TRP A 46 -3.26 -5.41 6.87
CA TRP A 46 -3.80 -6.12 8.03
C TRP A 46 -2.77 -7.14 8.51
N SER A 47 -2.27 -6.97 9.72
CA SER A 47 -1.34 -7.91 10.38
C SER A 47 -0.08 -8.20 9.55
N LYS A 48 0.34 -7.24 8.72
CA LYS A 48 1.57 -7.34 7.92
C LYS A 48 2.76 -6.85 8.73
N ASP A 49 3.96 -7.26 8.31
CA ASP A 49 5.19 -6.75 8.91
C ASP A 49 5.61 -5.46 8.21
N LEU A 50 5.62 -4.35 8.93
CA LEU A 50 5.98 -3.06 8.36
C LEU A 50 7.44 -2.98 7.92
N ASN A 51 8.29 -3.90 8.37
CA ASN A 51 9.66 -3.97 7.85
C ASN A 51 9.72 -4.36 6.37
N THR A 52 8.65 -4.94 5.82
CA THR A 52 8.58 -5.32 4.41
C THR A 52 7.90 -4.27 3.53
N VAL A 53 7.37 -3.20 4.13
CA VAL A 53 6.62 -2.16 3.41
C VAL A 53 7.58 -1.04 3.04
N VAL A 54 8.27 -1.20 1.92
CA VAL A 54 9.34 -0.29 1.50
C VAL A 54 9.01 0.48 0.22
N THR A 55 7.87 0.20 -0.39
CA THR A 55 7.40 0.89 -1.60
C THR A 55 6.63 2.14 -1.24
N SER A 56 6.94 3.25 -1.90
CA SER A 56 6.24 4.51 -1.70
C SER A 56 4.74 4.37 -1.86
N GLY A 57 3.99 4.94 -0.95
CA GLY A 57 2.53 4.88 -0.98
C GLY A 57 1.88 5.31 0.31
N PHE A 58 0.56 5.27 0.27
CA PHE A 58 -0.32 5.59 1.40
C PHE A 58 -1.03 4.32 1.84
N TYR A 59 -0.93 3.99 3.11
CA TYR A 59 -1.42 2.71 3.65
C TYR A 59 -2.27 2.96 4.89
N ASN A 60 -3.20 2.04 5.14
CA ASN A 60 -3.83 1.87 6.45
C ASN A 60 -3.16 0.68 7.12
N ALA A 61 -2.60 0.88 8.30
CA ALA A 61 -1.89 -0.16 9.04
C ALA A 61 -2.70 -0.57 10.26
N ILE A 62 -3.18 -1.81 10.26
CA ILE A 62 -4.04 -2.33 11.31
C ILE A 62 -3.41 -3.57 11.90
N THR A 63 -3.09 -3.52 13.17
CA THR A 63 -2.47 -4.61 13.94
C THR A 63 -1.21 -5.18 13.28
N CYS A 64 -0.40 -4.31 12.68
CA CYS A 64 0.81 -4.70 11.97
C CYS A 64 1.98 -4.95 12.93
N ARG A 65 2.88 -5.83 12.52
CA ARG A 65 4.13 -6.08 13.26
C ARG A 65 5.13 -4.97 12.97
N ASN A 66 6.00 -4.70 13.95
CA ASN A 66 7.02 -3.64 13.88
C ASN A 66 6.42 -2.26 13.64
N ALA A 67 5.17 -2.07 14.05
CA ALA A 67 4.46 -0.79 14.02
C ALA A 67 4.62 -0.10 15.36
N LYS A 68 4.55 1.23 15.35
CA LYS A 68 4.47 2.02 16.58
C LYS A 68 3.06 1.98 17.15
N TYR A 69 2.05 2.01 16.28
CA TYR A 69 0.65 2.07 16.67
C TYR A 69 -0.12 0.91 16.07
N SER A 70 -1.12 0.42 16.82
CA SER A 70 -1.94 -0.71 16.38
C SER A 70 -2.93 -0.33 15.28
N TYR A 71 -3.41 0.91 15.29
CA TYR A 71 -4.40 1.41 14.34
C TYR A 71 -3.97 2.77 13.83
N GLY A 72 -3.65 2.86 12.56
CA GLY A 72 -3.22 4.13 12.01
C GLY A 72 -3.02 4.13 10.52
N THR A 73 -2.62 5.28 10.02
CA THR A 73 -2.19 5.42 8.63
C THR A 73 -0.68 5.31 8.57
N LEU A 74 -0.18 4.90 7.40
CA LEU A 74 1.25 4.79 7.15
C LEU A 74 1.57 5.46 5.82
N ILE A 75 2.55 6.35 5.82
CA ILE A 75 3.12 6.91 4.61
C ILE A 75 4.51 6.33 4.45
N VAL A 76 4.81 5.78 3.29
CA VAL A 76 6.13 5.27 2.96
C VAL A 76 6.71 6.12 1.85
N ILE A 77 7.93 6.59 2.05
CA ILE A 77 8.69 7.34 1.05
C ILE A 77 9.94 6.52 0.77
N GLY A 78 9.93 5.82 -0.37
CA GLY A 78 11.08 5.05 -0.82
C GLY A 78 12.13 5.96 -1.42
N TYR A 79 13.40 5.59 -1.24
CA TYR A 79 14.51 6.28 -1.88
C TYR A 79 14.88 5.54 -3.17
N TYR A 80 15.65 6.17 -4.06
CA TYR A 80 16.00 5.53 -5.32
C TYR A 80 16.95 4.32 -5.16
N LEU A 81 17.64 4.24 -4.03
CA LEU A 81 18.48 3.10 -3.70
C LEU A 81 17.71 2.13 -2.79
N ALA A 82 17.79 0.84 -3.09
CA ALA A 82 17.23 -0.20 -2.24
C ALA A 82 17.90 -0.17 -0.85
N GLY A 83 17.14 -0.47 0.19
CA GLY A 83 17.62 -0.45 1.57
C GLY A 83 17.46 0.90 2.27
N TYR A 84 16.82 1.88 1.63
CA TYR A 84 16.60 3.21 2.18
C TYR A 84 15.14 3.62 1.96
N CYS A 85 14.44 3.92 3.02
CA CYS A 85 13.10 4.49 2.95
C CYS A 85 12.73 5.15 4.28
N THR A 86 11.67 5.93 4.25
CA THR A 86 11.11 6.58 5.43
C THR A 86 9.68 6.07 5.62
N GLN A 87 9.33 5.74 6.86
CA GLN A 87 7.95 5.42 7.24
C GLN A 87 7.47 6.44 8.26
N ILE A 88 6.28 6.97 8.02
CA ILE A 88 5.58 7.89 8.92
C ILE A 88 4.27 7.24 9.28
N GLN A 89 4.07 6.94 10.56
CA GLN A 89 2.84 6.33 11.04
C GLN A 89 2.07 7.30 11.93
N THR A 90 0.76 7.38 11.72
CA THR A 90 -0.12 8.15 12.59
C THR A 90 -0.98 7.21 13.41
N ASP A 91 -1.35 7.64 14.61
CA ASP A 91 -2.30 6.93 15.46
C ASP A 91 -3.67 7.57 15.28
N VAL A 92 -4.64 6.81 14.77
CA VAL A 92 -5.99 7.35 14.54
C VAL A 92 -6.77 7.60 15.84
N THR A 93 -6.32 7.03 16.96
CA THR A 93 -6.98 7.21 18.26
C THR A 93 -6.49 8.44 19.02
N SER A 94 -5.21 8.76 18.95
CA SER A 94 -4.61 9.87 19.69
C SER A 94 -4.15 11.02 18.81
N GLY A 95 -4.01 10.80 17.50
CA GLY A 95 -3.45 11.79 16.59
C GLY A 95 -1.92 11.90 16.67
N ALA A 96 -1.26 11.02 17.43
CA ALA A 96 0.19 11.03 17.52
C ALA A 96 0.82 10.63 16.17
N VAL A 97 2.04 11.11 15.94
CA VAL A 97 2.79 10.83 14.71
C VAL A 97 4.17 10.31 15.11
N ALA A 98 4.61 9.24 14.46
CA ALA A 98 5.94 8.68 14.63
C ALA A 98 6.60 8.48 13.28
N VAL A 99 7.93 8.55 13.27
CA VAL A 99 8.73 8.37 12.07
C VAL A 99 9.87 7.40 12.36
N ARG A 100 10.22 6.59 11.37
CA ARG A 100 11.45 5.80 11.37
C ARG A 100 12.02 5.73 9.96
N GLN A 101 13.26 5.30 9.87
CA GLN A 101 13.96 5.19 8.60
C GLN A 101 14.65 3.85 8.47
N GLN A 102 14.67 3.34 7.26
CA GLN A 102 15.56 2.25 6.87
C GLN A 102 16.81 2.86 6.24
N ILE A 103 17.96 2.48 6.75
CA ILE A 103 19.27 2.93 6.26
C ILE A 103 20.12 1.69 6.05
N ASN A 104 20.52 1.45 4.82
CA ASN A 104 21.32 0.27 4.44
C ASN A 104 20.68 -1.03 4.96
N TYR A 105 19.38 -1.21 4.70
CA TYR A 105 18.55 -2.35 5.10
C TYR A 105 18.32 -2.48 6.62
N ASN A 106 18.75 -1.51 7.43
CA ASN A 106 18.55 -1.53 8.88
C ASN A 106 17.53 -0.49 9.29
N TRP A 107 16.55 -0.92 10.09
CA TRP A 107 15.51 -0.03 10.59
C TRP A 107 15.95 0.70 11.85
N SER A 108 15.71 2.01 11.90
CA SER A 108 15.84 2.77 13.13
C SER A 108 14.67 2.48 14.07
N ALA A 109 14.80 2.86 15.32
CA ALA A 109 13.66 2.87 16.23
C ALA A 109 12.64 3.93 15.79
N TRP A 110 11.37 3.72 16.15
CA TRP A 110 10.34 4.73 15.95
C TRP A 110 10.57 5.93 16.86
N LYS A 111 10.49 7.11 16.28
CA LYS A 111 10.57 8.37 17.03
C LYS A 111 9.22 9.08 16.96
N VAL A 112 8.65 9.36 18.12
CA VAL A 112 7.41 10.12 18.19
C VAL A 112 7.73 11.60 17.96
N ILE A 113 6.97 12.23 17.06
CA ILE A 113 7.12 13.65 16.81
C ILE A 113 6.25 14.40 17.83
N ASN A 114 6.91 15.20 18.68
CA ASN A 114 6.19 16.04 19.63
C ASN A 114 5.74 17.31 18.92
N MET A 115 4.42 17.40 18.74
CA MET A 115 3.80 18.60 18.21
C MET A 115 3.24 19.41 19.40
N SER A 116 4.07 20.25 19.93
CA SER A 116 3.64 21.16 20.99
C SER A 116 3.12 22.48 20.39
#